data_96c21f1b9f8f12286138d7193e9d6530
#
_entry.id   96c21f1b9f8f12286138d7193e9d6530
#
_cell.length_a   1.000
_cell.length_b   1.000
_cell.length_c   1.000
_cell.angle_alpha   90.00
_cell.angle_beta   90.00
_cell.angle_gamma   90.00
#
_symmetry.space_group_name_H-M   'P 1'
#
loop_
_entity.id
_entity.type
_entity.pdbx_description
1 polymer ?
#
loop_
_entity_poly.entity_id
_entity_poly.type
_entity_poly.pdbx_seq_one_letter_code
_entity_poly.pdbx_strand_id
1 'polypeptide(L)'
;MSKIFRTFALSSALIASTASADVPRTQPDQSLQQLISQLGNYQSVTYATDHGYRRASACESHPTLGAMGYHYVRPDLLGLTPPSTWVDGRVNGTGTYTRVEPPAILLYVPDGHGGLKLAGIEILVFAAAWDASNQHPPMYRGRTFNYMADDPNTPRDEAHGFMPHYDLHIWFEHNPSGLYAQWNPSLSCAGEAH
;
A
#
# COMPACT_ATOMS: atom_id res chain seq x y z
N MET A 1 36.30 -9.95 -85.12
CA MET A 1 35.53 -10.84 -84.20
C MET A 1 35.84 -10.33 -82.77
N SER A 2 34.95 -9.50 -82.28
CA SER A 2 35.15 -8.88 -80.94
C SER A 2 34.06 -9.42 -80.04
N LYS A 3 34.42 -10.13 -78.95
CA LYS A 3 33.47 -10.68 -77.96
C LYS A 3 33.32 -9.65 -76.82
N ILE A 4 32.13 -9.14 -76.71
CA ILE A 4 31.73 -8.24 -75.61
C ILE A 4 31.31 -9.11 -74.42
N PHE A 5 32.06 -9.03 -73.27
CA PHE A 5 31.62 -9.63 -72.02
C PHE A 5 30.78 -8.58 -71.28
N ARG A 6 29.52 -8.92 -71.02
CA ARG A 6 28.63 -8.13 -70.08
C ARG A 6 28.80 -8.69 -68.69
N THR A 7 29.32 -7.88 -67.81
CA THR A 7 29.39 -8.16 -66.37
C THR A 7 28.04 -7.76 -65.72
N PHE A 8 27.35 -8.76 -65.16
CA PHE A 8 26.19 -8.50 -64.30
C PHE A 8 26.67 -8.21 -62.87
N ALA A 9 26.39 -7.02 -62.37
CA ALA A 9 26.57 -6.70 -60.98
C ALA A 9 25.33 -7.11 -60.20
N LEU A 10 25.46 -8.08 -59.28
CA LEU A 10 24.44 -8.41 -58.31
C LEU A 10 24.54 -7.36 -57.17
N SER A 11 23.53 -6.51 -57.03
CA SER A 11 23.36 -5.67 -55.85
C SER A 11 22.64 -6.45 -54.77
N SER A 12 23.37 -6.84 -53.73
CA SER A 12 22.78 -7.42 -52.51
C SER A 12 22.25 -6.30 -51.62
N ALA A 13 20.94 -6.17 -51.51
CA ALA A 13 20.30 -5.26 -50.55
C ALA A 13 20.36 -5.90 -49.17
N LEU A 14 21.13 -5.33 -48.25
CA LEU A 14 21.07 -5.65 -46.82
C LEU A 14 19.77 -5.07 -46.23
N ILE A 15 18.86 -5.95 -45.88
CA ILE A 15 17.70 -5.56 -45.05
C ILE A 15 18.17 -5.51 -43.61
N ALA A 16 18.37 -4.31 -43.11
CA ALA A 16 18.63 -4.09 -41.68
C ALA A 16 17.33 -4.34 -40.90
N SER A 17 17.23 -5.51 -40.26
CA SER A 17 16.18 -5.80 -39.28
C SER A 17 16.44 -4.95 -38.04
N THR A 18 15.68 -3.90 -37.83
CA THR A 18 15.64 -3.17 -36.54
C THR A 18 14.92 -4.06 -35.53
N ALA A 19 15.68 -4.82 -34.76
CA ALA A 19 15.15 -5.44 -33.54
C ALA A 19 14.75 -4.31 -32.58
N SER A 20 13.45 -4.06 -32.46
CA SER A 20 12.93 -3.27 -31.36
C SER A 20 13.29 -4.02 -30.08
N ALA A 21 14.19 -3.44 -29.29
CA ALA A 21 14.45 -3.93 -27.96
C ALA A 21 13.14 -3.77 -27.16
N ASP A 22 12.48 -4.91 -26.87
CA ASP A 22 11.43 -4.96 -25.87
C ASP A 22 12.04 -4.50 -24.55
N VAL A 23 11.79 -3.24 -24.19
CA VAL A 23 12.04 -2.76 -22.84
C VAL A 23 11.19 -3.62 -21.92
N PRO A 24 11.77 -4.40 -21.00
CA PRO A 24 10.98 -5.15 -20.05
C PRO A 24 10.09 -4.14 -19.31
N ARG A 25 8.78 -4.19 -19.55
CA ARG A 25 7.82 -3.55 -18.68
C ARG A 25 8.03 -4.20 -17.32
N THR A 26 8.75 -3.54 -16.45
CA THR A 26 8.80 -3.87 -15.04
C THR A 26 7.36 -3.79 -14.54
N GLN A 27 6.76 -4.96 -14.42
CA GLN A 27 5.35 -5.08 -14.13
C GLN A 27 5.14 -4.65 -12.68
N PRO A 28 4.51 -3.50 -12.41
CA PRO A 28 4.05 -3.15 -11.07
C PRO A 28 3.16 -4.27 -10.50
N ASP A 29 2.50 -4.98 -11.40
CA ASP A 29 1.57 -6.08 -11.14
C ASP A 29 2.25 -7.32 -10.53
N GLN A 30 3.42 -7.75 -11.03
CA GLN A 30 4.09 -8.94 -10.48
C GLN A 30 4.57 -8.74 -9.03
N SER A 31 5.03 -7.56 -8.69
CA SER A 31 5.49 -7.28 -7.33
C SER A 31 4.32 -7.14 -6.33
N LEU A 32 3.16 -6.68 -6.79
CA LEU A 32 1.94 -6.65 -5.98
C LEU A 32 1.40 -8.07 -5.78
N GLN A 33 1.32 -8.88 -6.83
CA GLN A 33 0.89 -10.27 -6.74
C GLN A 33 1.81 -11.11 -5.85
N GLN A 34 3.11 -10.86 -5.91
CA GLN A 34 4.06 -11.50 -5.00
C GLN A 34 3.79 -11.12 -3.54
N LEU A 35 3.58 -9.83 -3.24
CA LEU A 35 3.25 -9.36 -1.90
C LEU A 35 1.92 -9.98 -1.40
N ILE A 36 0.87 -9.99 -2.23
CA ILE A 36 -0.42 -10.64 -1.91
C ILE A 36 -0.20 -12.13 -1.59
N SER A 37 0.59 -12.83 -2.38
CA SER A 37 0.89 -14.24 -2.16
C SER A 37 1.65 -14.48 -0.84
N GLN A 38 2.62 -13.66 -0.52
CA GLN A 38 3.39 -13.74 0.73
C GLN A 38 2.53 -13.48 1.97
N LEU A 39 1.52 -12.61 1.82
CA LEU A 39 0.58 -12.28 2.88
C LEU A 39 -0.69 -13.16 2.88
N GLY A 40 -0.72 -14.23 2.08
CA GLY A 40 -1.90 -15.08 1.90
C GLY A 40 -2.50 -15.64 3.20
N ASN A 41 -1.68 -15.98 4.18
CA ASN A 41 -2.15 -16.46 5.48
C ASN A 41 -2.93 -15.37 6.27
N TYR A 42 -2.63 -14.11 6.04
CA TYR A 42 -3.31 -12.97 6.68
C TYR A 42 -4.70 -12.69 6.08
N GLN A 43 -5.16 -13.46 5.09
CA GLN A 43 -6.58 -13.49 4.74
C GLN A 43 -7.44 -13.94 5.93
N SER A 44 -6.89 -14.73 6.85
CA SER A 44 -7.52 -15.10 8.11
C SER A 44 -7.21 -14.07 9.19
N VAL A 45 -8.26 -13.41 9.70
CA VAL A 45 -8.13 -12.49 10.86
C VAL A 45 -7.63 -13.25 12.09
N THR A 46 -8.05 -14.50 12.29
CA THR A 46 -7.56 -15.36 13.38
C THR A 46 -6.06 -15.56 13.27
N TYR A 47 -5.56 -15.89 12.06
CA TYR A 47 -4.12 -16.00 11.86
C TYR A 47 -3.40 -14.68 12.18
N ALA A 48 -3.94 -13.54 11.74
CA ALA A 48 -3.36 -12.23 12.04
C ALA A 48 -3.29 -11.97 13.55
N THR A 49 -4.38 -12.24 14.29
CA THR A 49 -4.42 -12.02 15.75
C THR A 49 -3.48 -12.96 16.50
N ASP A 50 -3.35 -14.21 16.08
CA ASP A 50 -2.40 -15.17 16.63
C ASP A 50 -0.94 -14.74 16.37
N HIS A 51 -0.70 -13.93 15.33
CA HIS A 51 0.61 -13.37 14.96
C HIS A 51 0.81 -11.93 15.45
N GLY A 52 0.06 -11.52 16.46
CA GLY A 52 0.29 -10.29 17.21
C GLY A 52 -0.42 -9.06 16.67
N TYR A 53 -1.25 -9.17 15.63
CA TYR A 53 -2.09 -8.06 15.19
C TYR A 53 -3.28 -7.86 16.12
N ARG A 54 -3.67 -6.60 16.30
CA ARG A 54 -4.82 -6.19 17.13
C ARG A 54 -5.62 -5.13 16.40
N ARG A 55 -6.95 -5.22 16.45
CA ARG A 55 -7.84 -4.19 15.91
C ARG A 55 -7.63 -2.89 16.68
N ALA A 56 -7.35 -1.80 15.97
CA ALA A 56 -7.08 -0.48 16.52
C ALA A 56 -8.12 0.57 16.13
N SER A 57 -8.95 0.34 15.10
CA SER A 57 -9.99 1.28 14.68
C SER A 57 -11.36 0.61 14.54
N ALA A 58 -12.41 1.43 14.46
CA ALA A 58 -13.66 1.03 13.82
C ALA A 58 -13.42 0.80 12.31
N CYS A 59 -14.45 0.44 11.56
CA CYS A 59 -14.34 0.40 10.11
C CYS A 59 -14.38 1.85 9.57
N GLU A 60 -13.26 2.32 9.09
CA GLU A 60 -13.11 3.68 8.60
C GLU A 60 -13.73 3.84 7.23
N SER A 61 -14.64 4.80 7.10
CA SER A 61 -15.31 5.11 5.83
C SER A 61 -15.51 6.60 5.62
N HIS A 62 -15.49 6.99 4.36
CA HIS A 62 -15.74 8.37 3.93
C HIS A 62 -17.04 8.43 3.12
N PRO A 63 -17.90 9.44 3.30
CA PRO A 63 -19.19 9.52 2.60
C PRO A 63 -19.13 9.46 1.08
N THR A 64 -18.02 9.88 0.47
CA THR A 64 -17.86 9.98 -0.99
C THR A 64 -16.60 9.32 -1.55
N LEU A 65 -15.63 8.95 -0.68
CA LEU A 65 -14.34 8.42 -1.12
C LEU A 65 -14.19 6.90 -0.91
N GLY A 66 -15.20 6.25 -0.30
CA GLY A 66 -15.19 4.82 -0.03
C GLY A 66 -14.69 4.48 1.37
N ALA A 67 -13.96 3.39 1.51
CA ALA A 67 -13.50 2.94 2.82
C ALA A 67 -11.99 2.65 2.87
N MET A 68 -11.44 2.71 4.08
CA MET A 68 -10.15 2.12 4.48
C MET A 68 -10.35 0.78 5.16
N GLY A 69 -11.48 0.60 5.87
CA GLY A 69 -11.76 -0.60 6.64
C GLY A 69 -11.24 -0.55 8.07
N TYR A 70 -11.09 -1.73 8.66
CA TYR A 70 -10.54 -1.90 10.01
C TYR A 70 -9.02 -1.95 9.97
N HIS A 71 -8.35 -1.19 10.81
CA HIS A 71 -6.90 -1.23 10.97
C HIS A 71 -6.54 -2.27 12.04
N TYR A 72 -5.84 -3.32 11.62
CA TYR A 72 -5.25 -4.32 12.51
C TYR A 72 -3.76 -4.06 12.59
N VAL A 73 -3.30 -3.58 13.74
CA VAL A 73 -1.92 -3.10 13.94
C VAL A 73 -1.03 -4.14 14.61
N ARG A 74 0.25 -4.11 14.28
CA ARG A 74 1.33 -4.81 14.99
C ARG A 74 1.99 -3.84 15.98
N PRO A 75 1.65 -3.91 17.29
CA PRO A 75 2.14 -2.96 18.28
C PRO A 75 3.66 -2.86 18.37
N ASP A 76 4.35 -3.99 18.23
CA ASP A 76 5.81 -4.06 18.26
C ASP A 76 6.46 -3.32 17.09
N LEU A 77 5.87 -3.38 15.88
CA LEU A 77 6.39 -2.70 14.70
C LEU A 77 6.11 -1.18 14.74
N LEU A 78 5.00 -0.79 15.33
CA LEU A 78 4.64 0.62 15.52
C LEU A 78 5.32 1.25 16.76
N GLY A 79 6.08 0.47 17.53
CA GLY A 79 6.70 0.94 18.77
C GLY A 79 5.68 1.34 19.82
N LEU A 80 4.51 0.67 19.84
CA LEU A 80 3.47 0.90 20.85
C LEU A 80 3.88 0.20 22.16
N THR A 81 3.94 0.96 23.25
CA THR A 81 4.28 0.41 24.56
C THR A 81 3.10 0.62 25.53
N PRO A 82 2.41 -0.43 25.97
CA PRO A 82 1.38 -0.30 27.00
C PRO A 82 1.98 0.17 28.32
N PRO A 83 1.28 0.99 29.13
CA PRO A 83 -0.04 1.62 28.89
C PRO A 83 0.04 2.97 28.16
N SER A 84 1.21 3.43 27.77
CA SER A 84 1.46 4.77 27.22
C SER A 84 1.16 4.90 25.70
N THR A 85 0.50 3.92 25.10
CA THR A 85 0.19 3.93 23.67
C THR A 85 -0.95 4.87 23.27
N TRP A 86 -1.74 5.32 24.25
CA TRP A 86 -2.87 6.20 24.03
C TRP A 86 -2.58 7.57 24.63
N VAL A 87 -2.50 8.60 23.79
CA VAL A 87 -2.37 10.01 24.17
C VAL A 87 -3.66 10.70 23.76
N ASP A 88 -4.33 11.33 24.74
CA ASP A 88 -5.61 12.03 24.52
C ASP A 88 -6.67 11.15 23.78
N GLY A 89 -6.70 9.85 24.08
CA GLY A 89 -7.58 8.90 23.43
C GLY A 89 -7.11 8.42 22.05
N ARG A 90 -5.91 8.80 21.62
CA ARG A 90 -5.32 8.43 20.35
C ARG A 90 -4.15 7.48 20.51
N VAL A 91 -3.99 6.62 19.53
CA VAL A 91 -2.83 5.71 19.45
C VAL A 91 -1.57 6.51 19.14
N ASN A 92 -0.52 6.29 19.91
CA ASN A 92 0.81 6.86 19.67
C ASN A 92 1.90 5.80 19.80
N GLY A 93 3.01 6.01 19.14
CA GLY A 93 4.16 5.12 19.19
C GLY A 93 5.46 5.79 18.75
N THR A 94 6.54 5.04 18.85
CA THR A 94 7.90 5.50 18.53
C THR A 94 8.53 4.74 17.36
N GLY A 95 7.77 3.83 16.71
CA GLY A 95 8.26 3.02 15.62
C GLY A 95 8.49 3.82 14.34
N THR A 96 9.59 3.51 13.65
CA THR A 96 9.94 4.08 12.35
C THR A 96 10.05 2.98 11.28
N TYR A 97 9.28 1.92 11.46
CA TYR A 97 9.29 0.74 10.59
C TYR A 97 8.53 1.00 9.29
N THR A 98 9.21 0.88 8.13
CA THR A 98 8.64 1.18 6.81
C THR A 98 8.62 -0.02 5.86
N ARG A 99 8.79 -1.25 6.36
CA ARG A 99 8.77 -2.45 5.53
C ARG A 99 7.35 -2.97 5.35
N VAL A 100 7.14 -3.71 4.26
CA VAL A 100 5.85 -4.34 3.91
C VAL A 100 5.74 -5.81 4.33
N GLU A 101 6.82 -6.39 4.85
CA GLU A 101 6.89 -7.80 5.25
C GLU A 101 7.64 -7.96 6.58
N PRO A 102 6.95 -8.32 7.66
CA PRO A 102 5.49 -8.25 7.79
C PRO A 102 5.01 -6.79 7.80
N PRO A 103 3.81 -6.47 7.33
CA PRO A 103 3.32 -5.09 7.35
C PRO A 103 3.02 -4.64 8.79
N ALA A 104 3.15 -3.33 9.05
CA ALA A 104 2.79 -2.79 10.37
C ALA A 104 1.27 -2.79 10.59
N ILE A 105 0.49 -2.63 9.52
CA ILE A 105 -0.98 -2.59 9.58
C ILE A 105 -1.57 -3.43 8.44
N LEU A 106 -2.57 -4.23 8.77
CA LEU A 106 -3.43 -4.96 7.84
C LEU A 106 -4.79 -4.25 7.79
N LEU A 107 -5.31 -4.07 6.56
CA LEU A 107 -6.60 -3.42 6.32
C LEU A 107 -7.63 -4.47 5.96
N TYR A 108 -8.65 -4.63 6.81
CA TYR A 108 -9.74 -5.56 6.58
C TYR A 108 -11.05 -4.82 6.32
N VAL A 109 -11.87 -5.37 5.45
CA VAL A 109 -13.24 -4.90 5.21
C VAL A 109 -14.23 -6.05 5.35
N PRO A 110 -15.54 -5.78 5.62
CA PRO A 110 -16.56 -6.81 5.58
C PRO A 110 -16.56 -7.56 4.25
N ASP A 111 -16.66 -8.88 4.31
CA ASP A 111 -16.67 -9.75 3.12
C ASP A 111 -18.08 -9.96 2.53
N GLY A 112 -19.11 -9.37 3.17
CA GLY A 112 -20.50 -9.51 2.79
C GLY A 112 -21.16 -10.81 3.27
N HIS A 113 -20.43 -11.67 3.98
CA HIS A 113 -20.89 -12.96 4.50
C HIS A 113 -20.81 -13.06 6.02
N GLY A 114 -20.60 -11.92 6.70
CA GLY A 114 -20.44 -11.82 8.15
C GLY A 114 -19.00 -12.02 8.62
N GLY A 115 -18.04 -12.12 7.71
CA GLY A 115 -16.61 -12.18 7.95
C GLY A 115 -15.88 -10.93 7.48
N LEU A 116 -14.55 -11.01 7.52
CA LEU A 116 -13.64 -9.96 7.05
C LEU A 116 -12.72 -10.53 5.98
N LYS A 117 -12.40 -9.73 4.96
CA LYS A 117 -11.37 -10.00 3.96
C LYS A 117 -10.25 -8.99 4.03
N LEU A 118 -9.01 -9.42 3.78
CA LEU A 118 -7.86 -8.54 3.68
C LEU A 118 -7.94 -7.74 2.37
N ALA A 119 -8.10 -6.42 2.48
CA ALA A 119 -8.24 -5.51 1.35
C ALA A 119 -6.94 -4.82 0.97
N GLY A 120 -5.99 -4.74 1.89
CA GLY A 120 -4.72 -4.06 1.69
C GLY A 120 -3.85 -4.05 2.94
N ILE A 121 -2.77 -3.30 2.86
CA ILE A 121 -1.90 -3.00 3.99
C ILE A 121 -1.65 -1.50 4.07
N GLU A 122 -1.21 -1.07 5.25
CA GLU A 122 -0.75 0.29 5.48
C GLU A 122 0.64 0.26 6.12
N ILE A 123 1.50 1.16 5.66
CA ILE A 123 2.77 1.47 6.29
C ILE A 123 2.55 2.79 7.03
N LEU A 124 2.77 2.79 8.33
CA LEU A 124 2.57 3.97 9.17
C LEU A 124 3.78 4.20 10.06
N VAL A 125 4.21 5.46 10.16
CA VAL A 125 5.17 5.92 11.16
C VAL A 125 4.67 7.19 11.84
N PHE A 126 4.80 7.29 13.16
CA PHE A 126 4.39 8.49 13.87
C PHE A 126 5.30 9.67 13.51
N ALA A 127 4.69 10.82 13.18
CA ALA A 127 5.42 11.98 12.68
C ALA A 127 6.48 12.47 13.67
N ALA A 128 6.15 12.56 14.94
CA ALA A 128 7.09 12.97 15.99
C ALA A 128 8.30 12.05 16.10
N ALA A 129 8.11 10.73 15.94
CA ALA A 129 9.19 9.75 15.97
C ALA A 129 10.05 9.80 14.71
N TRP A 130 9.43 9.96 13.55
CA TRP A 130 10.14 10.03 12.28
C TRP A 130 10.96 11.29 12.15
N ASP A 131 10.35 12.46 12.40
CA ASP A 131 10.96 13.78 12.23
C ASP A 131 12.11 14.04 13.20
N ALA A 132 12.16 13.31 14.32
CA ALA A 132 13.28 13.38 15.26
C ALA A 132 14.63 13.01 14.62
N SER A 133 14.63 12.24 13.54
CA SER A 133 15.86 11.75 12.88
C SER A 133 15.87 11.92 11.37
N ASN A 134 14.80 12.45 10.76
CA ASN A 134 14.66 12.57 9.31
C ASN A 134 14.18 13.97 8.93
N GLN A 135 14.75 14.54 7.87
CA GLN A 135 14.38 15.87 7.36
C GLN A 135 13.24 15.84 6.33
N HIS A 136 12.90 14.66 5.84
CA HIS A 136 11.89 14.46 4.80
C HIS A 136 10.93 13.35 5.18
N PRO A 137 9.67 13.39 4.72
CA PRO A 137 8.72 12.30 4.90
C PRO A 137 9.28 10.97 4.39
N PRO A 138 8.84 9.83 4.94
CA PRO A 138 9.24 8.52 4.43
C PRO A 138 8.78 8.31 2.99
N MET A 139 9.47 7.40 2.31
CA MET A 139 9.15 7.02 0.94
C MET A 139 9.15 5.50 0.76
N TYR A 140 8.26 5.01 -0.08
CA TYR A 140 8.24 3.62 -0.53
C TYR A 140 8.08 3.58 -2.06
N ARG A 141 9.02 2.93 -2.78
CA ARG A 141 9.00 2.79 -4.25
C ARG A 141 8.76 4.12 -4.98
N GLY A 142 9.41 5.20 -4.52
CA GLY A 142 9.27 6.53 -5.12
C GLY A 142 7.97 7.27 -4.77
N ARG A 143 7.15 6.72 -3.86
CA ARG A 143 5.96 7.39 -3.31
C ARG A 143 6.30 7.97 -1.95
N THR A 144 6.09 9.27 -1.80
CA THR A 144 6.14 9.94 -0.51
C THR A 144 4.87 9.57 0.27
N PHE A 145 5.01 9.31 1.55
CA PHE A 145 3.88 9.06 2.45
C PHE A 145 3.06 10.34 2.64
N ASN A 146 1.76 10.16 2.86
CA ASN A 146 0.87 11.26 3.22
C ASN A 146 1.11 11.65 4.68
N TYR A 147 1.03 12.93 4.98
CA TYR A 147 0.97 13.39 6.37
C TYR A 147 -0.49 13.44 6.81
N MET A 148 -0.79 12.77 7.91
CA MET A 148 -2.12 12.65 8.48
C MET A 148 -2.14 13.29 9.87
N ALA A 149 -3.04 14.24 10.03
CA ALA A 149 -3.33 14.90 11.32
C ALA A 149 -4.76 15.43 11.27
N ASP A 150 -5.39 15.58 12.43
CA ASP A 150 -6.70 16.20 12.48
C ASP A 150 -6.63 17.68 12.13
N ASP A 151 -7.62 18.14 11.39
CA ASP A 151 -7.88 19.55 11.20
C ASP A 151 -8.80 20.04 12.35
N PRO A 152 -8.33 20.95 13.22
CA PRO A 152 -9.13 21.45 14.33
C PRO A 152 -10.38 22.23 13.87
N ASN A 153 -10.51 22.55 12.59
CA ASN A 153 -11.66 23.25 12.02
C ASN A 153 -12.75 22.28 11.51
N THR A 154 -12.52 20.98 11.55
CA THR A 154 -13.50 19.96 11.15
C THR A 154 -13.89 19.08 12.33
N PRO A 155 -15.11 18.52 12.35
CA PRO A 155 -15.51 17.53 13.35
C PRO A 155 -15.02 16.12 13.03
N ARG A 156 -14.17 15.95 12.00
CA ARG A 156 -13.72 14.65 11.51
C ARG A 156 -12.45 14.24 12.23
N ASP A 157 -12.28 12.93 12.36
CA ASP A 157 -11.03 12.30 12.76
C ASP A 157 -10.26 11.92 11.49
N GLU A 158 -9.51 12.87 10.94
CA GLU A 158 -8.72 12.64 9.73
C GLU A 158 -7.55 11.69 9.99
N ALA A 159 -7.07 11.63 11.22
CA ALA A 159 -5.98 10.74 11.64
C ALA A 159 -6.45 9.37 12.14
N HIS A 160 -7.75 9.05 12.03
CA HIS A 160 -8.35 7.72 12.29
C HIS A 160 -7.98 7.10 13.64
N GLY A 161 -8.01 7.92 14.72
CA GLY A 161 -7.65 7.48 16.06
C GLY A 161 -6.15 7.39 16.33
N PHE A 162 -5.30 7.84 15.41
CA PHE A 162 -3.85 7.91 15.62
C PHE A 162 -3.38 9.34 15.92
N MET A 163 -2.25 9.47 16.58
CA MET A 163 -1.53 10.74 16.65
C MET A 163 -0.99 11.10 15.26
N PRO A 164 -0.58 12.35 14.99
CA PRO A 164 -0.05 12.74 13.69
C PRO A 164 1.01 11.78 13.18
N HIS A 165 0.84 11.32 11.95
CA HIS A 165 1.65 10.27 11.35
C HIS A 165 1.85 10.47 9.84
N TYR A 166 2.79 9.72 9.29
CA TYR A 166 2.94 9.52 7.85
C TYR A 166 2.44 8.14 7.50
N ASP A 167 1.59 8.04 6.48
CA ASP A 167 1.03 6.77 6.00
C ASP A 167 1.19 6.54 4.50
N LEU A 168 1.12 5.29 4.11
CA LEU A 168 0.97 4.86 2.73
C LEU A 168 0.16 3.57 2.67
N HIS A 169 -1.00 3.64 2.02
CA HIS A 169 -1.83 2.47 1.74
C HIS A 169 -1.30 1.71 0.51
N ILE A 170 -1.43 0.39 0.51
CA ILE A 170 -1.18 -0.49 -0.65
C ILE A 170 -2.39 -1.42 -0.77
N TRP A 171 -3.23 -1.16 -1.76
CA TRP A 171 -4.48 -1.89 -1.95
C TRP A 171 -4.26 -3.20 -2.72
N PHE A 172 -4.86 -4.28 -2.24
CA PHE A 172 -4.91 -5.57 -2.91
C PHE A 172 -6.17 -5.70 -3.78
N GLU A 173 -7.25 -5.06 -3.34
CA GLU A 173 -8.47 -4.89 -4.11
C GLU A 173 -8.30 -3.77 -5.15
N HIS A 174 -9.01 -3.90 -6.28
CA HIS A 174 -9.01 -2.84 -7.29
C HIS A 174 -9.41 -1.50 -6.67
N ASN A 175 -8.60 -0.49 -6.91
CA ASN A 175 -8.88 0.88 -6.47
C ASN A 175 -8.86 1.82 -7.67
N PRO A 176 -10.02 2.35 -8.11
CA PRO A 176 -10.09 3.28 -9.23
C PRO A 176 -9.35 4.60 -8.99
N SER A 177 -9.11 4.97 -7.72
CA SER A 177 -8.30 6.13 -7.35
C SER A 177 -6.79 5.85 -7.36
N GLY A 178 -6.38 4.60 -7.55
CA GLY A 178 -4.98 4.16 -7.65
C GLY A 178 -4.52 3.28 -6.50
N LEU A 179 -3.45 2.52 -6.78
CA LEU A 179 -2.87 1.53 -5.87
C LEU A 179 -2.52 2.10 -4.47
N TYR A 180 -2.10 3.36 -4.43
CA TYR A 180 -1.60 4.03 -3.22
C TYR A 180 -2.54 5.15 -2.73
N ALA A 181 -3.78 5.20 -3.23
CA ALA A 181 -4.72 6.21 -2.77
C ALA A 181 -5.14 5.95 -1.32
N GLN A 182 -5.39 6.99 -0.56
CA GLN A 182 -5.76 6.92 0.85
C GLN A 182 -7.07 6.15 1.06
N TRP A 183 -8.07 6.39 0.21
CA TRP A 183 -9.37 5.74 0.24
C TRP A 183 -9.57 4.83 -0.97
N ASN A 184 -10.37 3.78 -0.80
CA ASN A 184 -10.78 2.94 -1.91
C ASN A 184 -12.30 3.02 -2.12
N PRO A 185 -12.77 3.71 -3.19
CA PRO A 185 -14.20 3.85 -3.46
C PRO A 185 -14.91 2.53 -3.82
N SER A 186 -14.16 1.46 -4.12
CA SER A 186 -14.74 0.13 -4.36
C SER A 186 -15.03 -0.64 -3.07
N LEU A 187 -14.63 -0.11 -1.91
CA LEU A 187 -14.81 -0.74 -0.61
C LEU A 187 -15.87 -0.04 0.22
N SER A 188 -16.46 -0.78 1.15
CA SER A 188 -17.52 -0.30 2.04
C SER A 188 -17.41 -0.96 3.41
N CYS A 189 -17.80 -0.24 4.45
CA CYS A 189 -18.02 -0.75 5.79
C CYS A 189 -19.45 -1.29 6.00
N ALA A 190 -20.30 -1.29 4.98
CA ALA A 190 -21.64 -1.86 5.08
C ALA A 190 -21.58 -3.37 5.35
N GLY A 191 -22.40 -3.85 6.30
CA GLY A 191 -22.37 -5.25 6.73
C GLY A 191 -21.29 -5.54 7.75
N GLU A 192 -20.99 -4.55 8.63
CA GLU A 192 -20.04 -4.74 9.75
C GLU A 192 -20.27 -6.09 10.45
N ALA A 193 -19.17 -6.83 10.63
CA ALA A 193 -19.15 -8.01 11.49
C ALA A 193 -19.23 -7.53 12.95
N HIS A 194 -20.27 -7.98 13.64
CA HIS A 194 -20.50 -7.72 15.08
C HIS A 194 -19.67 -8.63 15.96
#